data_5daf39ea0afd31ca408660621df1a970
#
_entry.id   5daf39ea0afd31ca408660621df1a970
#
_cell.length_a   1.000
_cell.length_b   1.000
_cell.length_c   1.000
_cell.angle_alpha   90.00
_cell.angle_beta   90.00
_cell.angle_gamma   90.00
#
_symmetry.space_group_name_H-M   'P 1'
#
loop_
_entity.id
_entity.type
_entity.pdbx_description
1 polymer ?
#
loop_
_entity_poly.entity_id
_entity_poly.type
_entity_poly.pdbx_seq_one_letter_code
_entity_poly.pdbx_strand_id
1 'polypeptide(L)'
;MRIVSKQSASPETPTARSRRVVVAEDETLIRLDIVETLTEAGYEVVAEAADGEEAVRLVEEHEPDLCVMDIKMPVMDGITAAEKILDKHSVAVVMLTAFSQTELVERAGAAGAMAYVVKPFTPAELIPALEIALSRHEEIRSLEGEIADLQERFETRKRVDRAKGLLMEKMGQSEPEAFRWLQKTSMNRRLTMREVADAVIEQVGAKKSGS
;
A
#
# COMPACT_ATOMS: atom_id res chain seq x y z
N MET A 1 10.68 22.13 -56.11
CA MET A 1 9.72 22.16 -54.99
C MET A 1 9.90 20.87 -54.21
N ARG A 2 10.69 20.92 -53.11
CA ARG A 2 11.02 19.76 -52.28
C ARG A 2 10.04 19.74 -51.10
N ILE A 3 9.25 18.68 -51.05
CA ILE A 3 8.35 18.44 -49.90
C ILE A 3 9.18 17.75 -48.82
N VAL A 4 9.45 18.45 -47.72
CA VAL A 4 10.09 17.90 -46.52
C VAL A 4 9.01 17.21 -45.71
N SER A 5 9.07 15.86 -45.69
CA SER A 5 8.22 15.05 -44.82
C SER A 5 8.65 15.25 -43.37
N LYS A 6 7.77 15.81 -42.60
CA LYS A 6 7.86 15.97 -41.13
C LYS A 6 7.59 14.60 -40.51
N GLN A 7 8.64 13.89 -40.09
CA GLN A 7 8.47 12.72 -39.22
C GLN A 7 7.86 13.17 -37.91
N SER A 8 6.64 12.71 -37.66
CA SER A 8 5.99 12.83 -36.36
C SER A 8 6.70 11.92 -35.37
N ALA A 9 7.42 12.50 -34.42
CA ALA A 9 7.89 11.78 -33.25
C ALA A 9 6.66 11.29 -32.49
N SER A 10 6.52 9.98 -32.34
CA SER A 10 5.57 9.37 -31.42
C SER A 10 5.90 9.83 -30.00
N PRO A 11 4.91 10.15 -29.16
CA PRO A 11 5.20 10.48 -27.77
C PRO A 11 5.82 9.24 -27.10
N GLU A 12 7.02 9.41 -26.56
CA GLU A 12 7.65 8.43 -25.69
C GLU A 12 6.70 8.20 -24.51
N THR A 13 6.14 7.01 -24.45
CA THR A 13 5.43 6.51 -23.26
C THR A 13 6.41 6.61 -22.09
N PRO A 14 6.04 7.21 -20.93
CA PRO A 14 6.91 7.19 -19.77
C PRO A 14 7.31 5.73 -19.51
N THR A 15 8.60 5.45 -19.45
CA THR A 15 9.11 4.12 -19.09
C THR A 15 8.52 3.75 -17.75
N ALA A 16 7.50 2.91 -17.77
CA ALA A 16 6.92 2.35 -16.55
C ALA A 16 8.08 1.69 -15.78
N ARG A 17 8.29 2.10 -14.53
CA ARG A 17 9.29 1.50 -13.65
C ARG A 17 9.05 -0.01 -13.65
N SER A 18 10.09 -0.79 -13.90
CA SER A 18 10.02 -2.24 -13.81
C SER A 18 9.50 -2.65 -12.43
N ARG A 19 8.52 -3.55 -12.40
CA ARG A 19 7.93 -4.08 -11.15
C ARG A 19 8.97 -4.95 -10.46
N ARG A 20 9.24 -4.67 -9.19
CA ARG A 20 10.23 -5.39 -8.38
C ARG A 20 9.57 -6.60 -7.72
N VAL A 21 10.19 -7.77 -7.86
CA VAL A 21 9.61 -9.06 -7.44
C VAL A 21 10.60 -9.81 -6.55
N VAL A 22 10.10 -10.37 -5.45
CA VAL A 22 10.77 -11.43 -4.67
C VAL A 22 10.14 -12.77 -5.05
N VAL A 23 10.97 -13.77 -5.34
CA VAL A 23 10.55 -15.14 -5.64
C VAL A 23 10.96 -16.06 -4.50
N ALA A 24 10.01 -16.79 -3.92
CA ALA A 24 10.24 -17.75 -2.84
C ALA A 24 9.76 -19.15 -3.27
N GLU A 25 10.71 -20.05 -3.46
CA GLU A 25 10.51 -21.42 -3.96
C GLU A 25 11.68 -22.29 -3.52
N ASP A 26 11.44 -23.40 -2.86
CA ASP A 26 12.50 -24.27 -2.35
C ASP A 26 13.13 -25.17 -3.44
N GLU A 27 12.37 -25.54 -4.47
CA GLU A 27 12.88 -26.31 -5.60
C GLU A 27 13.67 -25.40 -6.58
N THR A 28 14.99 -25.51 -6.57
CA THR A 28 15.91 -24.68 -7.36
C THR A 28 15.55 -24.59 -8.84
N LEU A 29 15.15 -25.71 -9.48
CA LEU A 29 14.82 -25.72 -10.91
C LEU A 29 13.53 -24.96 -11.19
N ILE A 30 12.51 -25.09 -10.32
CA ILE A 30 11.26 -24.36 -10.44
C ILE A 30 11.52 -22.88 -10.20
N ARG A 31 12.31 -22.52 -9.21
CA ARG A 31 12.68 -21.14 -8.91
C ARG A 31 13.37 -20.45 -10.10
N LEU A 32 14.34 -21.14 -10.73
CA LEU A 32 15.01 -20.62 -11.92
C LEU A 32 14.03 -20.40 -13.09
N ASP A 33 13.12 -21.31 -13.34
CA ASP A 33 12.08 -21.18 -14.39
C ASP A 33 11.15 -19.97 -14.14
N ILE A 34 10.76 -19.77 -12.87
CA ILE A 34 9.98 -18.58 -12.47
C ILE A 34 10.76 -17.31 -12.73
N VAL A 35 12.04 -17.25 -12.29
CA VAL A 35 12.91 -16.08 -12.46
C VAL A 35 13.11 -15.75 -13.93
N GLU A 36 13.37 -16.74 -14.78
CA GLU A 36 13.50 -16.57 -16.23
C GLU A 36 12.19 -16.02 -16.83
N THR A 37 11.06 -16.66 -16.52
CA THR A 37 9.73 -16.24 -17.00
C THR A 37 9.41 -14.77 -16.60
N LEU A 38 9.69 -14.40 -15.36
CA LEU A 38 9.45 -13.04 -14.88
C LEU A 38 10.37 -12.03 -15.57
N THR A 39 11.64 -12.36 -15.72
CA THR A 39 12.63 -11.49 -16.37
C THR A 39 12.27 -11.25 -17.84
N GLU A 40 11.90 -12.31 -18.58
CA GLU A 40 11.43 -12.20 -19.96
C GLU A 40 10.15 -11.35 -20.09
N ALA A 41 9.27 -11.39 -19.10
CA ALA A 41 8.06 -10.55 -19.03
C ALA A 41 8.34 -9.10 -18.60
N GLY A 42 9.60 -8.73 -18.29
CA GLY A 42 10.01 -7.36 -17.96
C GLY A 42 9.91 -7.01 -16.47
N TYR A 43 9.73 -8.01 -15.59
CA TYR A 43 9.84 -7.81 -14.13
C TYR A 43 11.32 -7.78 -13.70
N GLU A 44 11.59 -7.07 -12.62
CA GLU A 44 12.89 -7.05 -11.95
C GLU A 44 12.88 -7.99 -10.74
N VAL A 45 13.45 -9.18 -10.86
CA VAL A 45 13.62 -10.08 -9.72
C VAL A 45 14.75 -9.55 -8.85
N VAL A 46 14.38 -9.00 -7.68
CA VAL A 46 15.33 -8.33 -6.78
C VAL A 46 15.94 -9.27 -5.75
N ALA A 47 15.27 -10.38 -5.45
CA ALA A 47 15.80 -11.41 -4.56
C ALA A 47 15.07 -12.75 -4.75
N GLU A 48 15.75 -13.83 -4.36
CA GLU A 48 15.27 -15.20 -4.38
C GLU A 48 15.40 -15.79 -2.98
N ALA A 49 14.37 -16.51 -2.52
CA ALA A 49 14.33 -17.22 -1.24
C ALA A 49 14.12 -18.72 -1.46
N ALA A 50 14.70 -19.55 -0.61
CA ALA A 50 14.51 -20.99 -0.61
C ALA A 50 13.56 -21.47 0.51
N ASP A 51 13.09 -20.57 1.36
CA ASP A 51 12.12 -20.84 2.41
C ASP A 51 11.36 -19.59 2.81
N GLY A 52 10.31 -19.76 3.62
CA GLY A 52 9.44 -18.66 4.03
C GLY A 52 10.09 -17.67 5.01
N GLU A 53 11.06 -18.09 5.82
CA GLU A 53 11.76 -17.19 6.75
C GLU A 53 12.68 -16.24 5.97
N GLU A 54 13.39 -16.78 4.99
CA GLU A 54 14.20 -15.99 4.07
C GLU A 54 13.34 -15.03 3.23
N ALA A 55 12.17 -15.48 2.76
CA ALA A 55 11.23 -14.65 2.03
C ALA A 55 10.77 -13.44 2.84
N VAL A 56 10.40 -13.60 4.11
CA VAL A 56 10.03 -12.50 5.01
C VAL A 56 11.16 -11.49 5.12
N ARG A 57 12.39 -11.95 5.37
CA ARG A 57 13.58 -11.07 5.48
C ARG A 57 13.86 -10.29 4.20
N LEU A 58 13.78 -10.97 3.04
CA LEU A 58 14.06 -10.35 1.74
C LEU A 58 12.98 -9.35 1.32
N VAL A 59 11.72 -9.59 1.65
CA VAL A 59 10.65 -8.61 1.43
C VAL A 59 10.86 -7.37 2.30
N GLU A 60 11.28 -7.52 3.56
CA GLU A 60 11.60 -6.39 4.45
C GLU A 60 12.80 -5.58 3.94
N GLU A 61 13.84 -6.26 3.41
CA GLU A 61 15.06 -5.62 2.92
C GLU A 61 14.86 -4.90 1.57
N HIS A 62 14.09 -5.51 0.66
CA HIS A 62 13.99 -5.04 -0.72
C HIS A 62 12.73 -4.23 -1.00
N GLU A 63 11.70 -4.26 -0.14
CA GLU A 63 10.40 -3.60 -0.35
C GLU A 63 9.88 -3.78 -1.79
N PRO A 64 9.62 -5.03 -2.25
CA PRO A 64 9.18 -5.31 -3.61
C PRO A 64 7.72 -4.89 -3.84
N ASP A 65 7.34 -4.75 -5.11
CA ASP A 65 5.94 -4.54 -5.50
C ASP A 65 5.12 -5.85 -5.41
N LEU A 66 5.79 -7.00 -5.59
CA LEU A 66 5.19 -8.32 -5.69
C LEU A 66 6.07 -9.38 -5.02
N CYS A 67 5.43 -10.36 -4.37
CA CYS A 67 6.06 -11.58 -3.89
C CYS A 67 5.36 -12.80 -4.52
N VAL A 68 6.11 -13.61 -5.25
CA VAL A 68 5.67 -14.91 -5.77
C VAL A 68 6.19 -15.99 -4.84
N MET A 69 5.31 -16.78 -4.24
CA MET A 69 5.68 -17.66 -3.12
C MET A 69 5.03 -19.02 -3.23
N ASP A 70 5.84 -20.08 -3.12
CA ASP A 70 5.30 -21.43 -2.95
C ASP A 70 4.66 -21.60 -1.57
N ILE A 71 3.59 -22.38 -1.52
CA ILE A 71 2.93 -22.70 -0.24
C ILE A 71 3.78 -23.65 0.61
N LYS A 72 4.37 -24.68 -0.02
CA LYS A 72 5.09 -25.74 0.70
C LYS A 72 6.59 -25.50 0.65
N MET A 73 7.11 -24.83 1.65
CA MET A 73 8.54 -24.62 1.81
C MET A 73 9.03 -25.14 3.17
N PRO A 74 10.33 -25.47 3.30
CA PRO A 74 10.94 -25.85 4.57
C PRO A 74 11.01 -24.64 5.53
N VAL A 75 11.33 -24.88 6.77
CA VAL A 75 11.50 -23.88 7.84
C VAL A 75 10.20 -23.15 8.17
N MET A 76 9.62 -22.45 7.21
CA MET A 76 8.34 -21.74 7.29
C MET A 76 7.57 -21.91 5.99
N ASP A 77 6.32 -22.34 6.08
CA ASP A 77 5.44 -22.44 4.91
C ASP A 77 5.05 -21.05 4.37
N GLY A 78 4.70 -20.99 3.06
CA GLY A 78 4.41 -19.74 2.39
C GLY A 78 3.17 -19.00 2.93
N ILE A 79 2.17 -19.71 3.47
CA ILE A 79 0.99 -19.06 4.06
C ILE A 79 1.39 -18.30 5.32
N THR A 80 2.14 -18.96 6.21
CA THR A 80 2.67 -18.33 7.44
C THR A 80 3.62 -17.16 7.10
N ALA A 81 4.43 -17.32 6.05
CA ALA A 81 5.30 -16.23 5.58
C ALA A 81 4.50 -15.03 5.06
N ALA A 82 3.46 -15.28 4.25
CA ALA A 82 2.59 -14.23 3.75
C ALA A 82 1.86 -13.47 4.86
N GLU A 83 1.33 -14.16 5.87
CA GLU A 83 0.71 -13.52 7.04
C GLU A 83 1.68 -12.55 7.71
N LYS A 84 2.94 -12.96 7.95
CA LYS A 84 3.97 -12.12 8.57
C LYS A 84 4.38 -10.94 7.70
N ILE A 85 4.46 -11.15 6.38
CA ILE A 85 4.79 -10.11 5.41
C ILE A 85 3.67 -9.06 5.41
N LEU A 86 2.42 -9.49 5.23
CA LEU A 86 1.28 -8.59 5.05
C LEU A 86 0.86 -7.86 6.33
N ASP A 87 1.26 -8.38 7.51
CA ASP A 87 1.10 -7.66 8.79
C ASP A 87 1.93 -6.36 8.86
N LYS A 88 3.05 -6.29 8.13
CA LYS A 88 4.02 -5.19 8.22
C LYS A 88 4.23 -4.44 6.90
N HIS A 89 4.03 -5.09 5.78
CA HIS A 89 4.38 -4.59 4.45
C HIS A 89 3.20 -4.61 3.50
N SER A 90 3.09 -3.57 2.70
CA SER A 90 2.10 -3.46 1.63
C SER A 90 2.72 -3.97 0.32
N VAL A 91 2.51 -5.24 0.02
CA VAL A 91 3.04 -5.94 -1.15
C VAL A 91 1.98 -6.87 -1.73
N ALA A 92 1.91 -7.01 -3.06
CA ALA A 92 1.06 -8.02 -3.67
C ALA A 92 1.67 -9.42 -3.43
N VAL A 93 0.87 -10.39 -2.99
CA VAL A 93 1.33 -11.77 -2.79
C VAL A 93 0.55 -12.71 -3.71
N VAL A 94 1.29 -13.50 -4.49
CA VAL A 94 0.76 -14.57 -5.35
C VAL A 94 1.33 -15.90 -4.87
N MET A 95 0.41 -16.82 -4.55
CA MET A 95 0.79 -18.16 -4.08
C MET A 95 0.93 -19.14 -5.23
N LEU A 96 1.98 -19.93 -5.20
CA LEU A 96 2.13 -21.12 -6.03
C LEU A 96 1.71 -22.35 -5.23
N THR A 97 0.99 -23.28 -5.84
CA THR A 97 0.52 -24.49 -5.15
C THR A 97 0.56 -25.70 -6.06
N ALA A 98 1.02 -26.81 -5.52
CA ALA A 98 1.00 -28.10 -6.23
C ALA A 98 -0.40 -28.75 -6.27
N PHE A 99 -1.37 -28.22 -5.51
CA PHE A 99 -2.68 -28.83 -5.36
C PHE A 99 -3.79 -27.79 -5.40
N SER A 100 -4.88 -28.11 -6.13
CA SER A 100 -6.13 -27.37 -6.12
C SER A 100 -7.01 -27.68 -4.89
N GLN A 101 -6.42 -27.98 -3.73
CA GLN A 101 -7.18 -28.26 -2.51
C GLN A 101 -7.85 -26.95 -2.03
N THR A 102 -9.16 -26.95 -2.04
CA THR A 102 -10.00 -25.80 -1.66
C THR A 102 -9.58 -25.20 -0.30
N GLU A 103 -9.20 -26.06 0.64
CA GLU A 103 -8.79 -25.66 1.98
C GLU A 103 -7.49 -24.82 1.99
N LEU A 104 -6.49 -25.15 1.15
CA LEU A 104 -5.25 -24.37 1.05
C LEU A 104 -5.49 -23.03 0.34
N VAL A 105 -6.37 -23.02 -0.65
CA VAL A 105 -6.77 -21.79 -1.36
C VAL A 105 -7.54 -20.84 -0.43
N GLU A 106 -8.45 -21.37 0.39
CA GLU A 106 -9.16 -20.60 1.41
C GLU A 106 -8.20 -20.00 2.45
N ARG A 107 -7.25 -20.79 2.94
CA ARG A 107 -6.22 -20.32 3.89
C ARG A 107 -5.31 -19.26 3.27
N ALA A 108 -4.85 -19.45 2.03
CA ALA A 108 -4.05 -18.48 1.32
C ALA A 108 -4.80 -17.14 1.13
N GLY A 109 -6.09 -17.22 0.79
CA GLY A 109 -6.96 -16.05 0.70
C GLY A 109 -7.17 -15.36 2.05
N ALA A 110 -7.37 -16.12 3.13
CA ALA A 110 -7.48 -15.59 4.49
C ALA A 110 -6.18 -14.92 4.97
N ALA A 111 -5.02 -15.43 4.53
CA ALA A 111 -3.71 -14.83 4.76
C ALA A 111 -3.46 -13.55 3.95
N GLY A 112 -4.38 -13.16 3.04
CA GLY A 112 -4.28 -11.94 2.25
C GLY A 112 -3.63 -12.10 0.87
N ALA A 113 -3.41 -13.34 0.39
CA ALA A 113 -2.92 -13.58 -0.96
C ALA A 113 -3.90 -13.05 -2.01
N MET A 114 -3.39 -12.32 -3.01
CA MET A 114 -4.22 -11.67 -4.04
C MET A 114 -4.61 -12.62 -5.18
N ALA A 115 -3.79 -13.63 -5.43
CA ALA A 115 -4.03 -14.68 -6.40
C ALA A 115 -3.28 -15.95 -6.04
N TYR A 116 -3.62 -17.06 -6.71
CA TYR A 116 -2.87 -18.32 -6.65
C TYR A 116 -2.71 -18.90 -8.05
N VAL A 117 -1.64 -19.65 -8.27
CA VAL A 117 -1.34 -20.37 -9.52
C VAL A 117 -1.02 -21.81 -9.19
N VAL A 118 -1.61 -22.76 -9.92
CA VAL A 118 -1.43 -24.20 -9.69
C VAL A 118 -0.25 -24.71 -10.51
N LYS A 119 0.67 -25.44 -9.85
CA LYS A 119 1.80 -26.12 -10.48
C LYS A 119 1.37 -27.45 -11.11
N PRO A 120 1.87 -27.83 -12.30
CA PRO A 120 2.75 -27.06 -13.18
C PRO A 120 1.97 -25.95 -13.91
N PHE A 121 2.59 -24.81 -14.11
CA PHE A 121 2.01 -23.65 -14.80
C PHE A 121 2.84 -23.28 -16.02
N THR A 122 2.24 -22.52 -16.90
CA THR A 122 2.88 -21.90 -18.06
C THR A 122 3.06 -20.38 -17.85
N PRO A 123 3.95 -19.70 -18.59
CA PRO A 123 4.03 -18.24 -18.58
C PRO A 123 2.68 -17.56 -18.88
N ALA A 124 1.84 -18.16 -19.75
CA ALA A 124 0.50 -17.66 -20.10
C ALA A 124 -0.50 -17.73 -18.94
N GLU A 125 -0.24 -18.53 -17.92
CA GLU A 125 -1.06 -18.63 -16.69
C GLU A 125 -0.46 -17.77 -15.56
N LEU A 126 0.87 -17.78 -15.40
CA LEU A 126 1.55 -17.06 -14.35
C LEU A 126 1.42 -15.54 -14.55
N ILE A 127 1.83 -15.01 -15.70
CA ILE A 127 1.89 -13.55 -15.91
C ILE A 127 0.54 -12.85 -15.72
N PRO A 128 -0.59 -13.33 -16.29
CA PRO A 128 -1.89 -12.71 -16.02
C PRO A 128 -2.32 -12.75 -14.56
N ALA A 129 -1.96 -13.82 -13.82
CA ALA A 129 -2.27 -13.88 -12.39
C ALA A 129 -1.50 -12.82 -11.59
N LEU A 130 -0.24 -12.54 -11.95
CA LEU A 130 0.56 -11.48 -11.34
C LEU A 130 -0.01 -10.09 -11.63
N GLU A 131 -0.41 -9.82 -12.87
CA GLU A 131 -1.02 -8.56 -13.26
C GLU A 131 -2.34 -8.30 -12.52
N ILE A 132 -3.18 -9.34 -12.37
CA ILE A 132 -4.42 -9.26 -11.59
C ILE A 132 -4.11 -8.98 -10.12
N ALA A 133 -3.11 -9.65 -9.53
CA ALA A 133 -2.71 -9.45 -8.16
C ALA A 133 -2.21 -8.02 -7.91
N LEU A 134 -1.36 -7.50 -8.78
CA LEU A 134 -0.86 -6.13 -8.73
C LEU A 134 -2.00 -5.10 -8.84
N SER A 135 -2.90 -5.28 -9.81
CA SER A 135 -4.04 -4.39 -10.00
C SER A 135 -4.95 -4.34 -8.77
N ARG A 136 -5.27 -5.51 -8.19
CA ARG A 136 -6.06 -5.59 -6.96
C ARG A 136 -5.37 -4.93 -5.77
N HIS A 137 -4.06 -5.13 -5.65
CA HIS A 137 -3.27 -4.52 -4.60
C HIS A 137 -3.28 -2.99 -4.70
N GLU A 138 -3.10 -2.45 -5.91
CA GLU A 138 -3.17 -1.00 -6.17
C GLU A 138 -4.55 -0.43 -5.84
N GLU A 139 -5.63 -1.14 -6.19
CA GLU A 139 -7.00 -0.74 -5.87
C GLU A 139 -7.23 -0.67 -4.35
N ILE A 140 -6.83 -1.71 -3.61
CA ILE A 140 -6.95 -1.75 -2.15
C ILE A 140 -6.16 -0.61 -1.50
N ARG A 141 -4.91 -0.38 -1.91
CA ARG A 141 -4.09 0.73 -1.41
C ARG A 141 -4.70 2.10 -1.68
N SER A 142 -5.30 2.29 -2.85
CA SER A 142 -6.01 3.54 -3.18
C SER A 142 -7.18 3.78 -2.25
N LEU A 143 -8.00 2.74 -2.01
CA LEU A 143 -9.15 2.81 -1.11
C LEU A 143 -8.73 3.06 0.35
N GLU A 144 -7.65 2.41 0.82
CA GLU A 144 -7.10 2.65 2.16
C GLU A 144 -6.63 4.10 2.32
N GLY A 145 -5.98 4.65 1.30
CA GLY A 145 -5.57 6.05 1.27
C GLY A 145 -6.75 7.03 1.32
N GLU A 146 -7.82 6.76 0.58
CA GLU A 146 -9.05 7.56 0.61
C GLU A 146 -9.73 7.50 1.99
N ILE A 147 -9.79 6.31 2.60
CA ILE A 147 -10.35 6.14 3.95
C ILE A 147 -9.54 6.93 4.98
N ALA A 148 -8.21 6.86 4.93
CA ALA A 148 -7.32 7.60 5.83
C ALA A 148 -7.52 9.12 5.70
N ASP A 149 -7.62 9.64 4.46
CA ASP A 149 -7.88 11.07 4.21
C ASP A 149 -9.27 11.50 4.75
N LEU A 150 -10.30 10.68 4.54
CA LEU A 150 -11.63 10.94 5.08
C LEU A 150 -11.65 10.96 6.61
N GLN A 151 -10.96 10.03 7.25
CA GLN A 151 -10.83 9.97 8.71
C GLN A 151 -10.09 11.20 9.24
N GLU A 152 -9.00 11.61 8.60
CA GLU A 152 -8.26 12.82 8.99
C GLU A 152 -9.11 14.09 8.87
N ARG A 153 -9.87 14.23 7.79
CA ARG A 153 -10.81 15.35 7.59
C ARG A 153 -11.91 15.36 8.64
N PHE A 154 -12.45 14.19 8.99
CA PHE A 154 -13.48 14.06 10.02
C PHE A 154 -12.93 14.46 11.40
N GLU A 155 -11.76 13.96 11.80
CA GLU A 155 -11.13 14.33 13.07
C GLU A 155 -10.75 15.82 13.11
N THR A 156 -10.25 16.36 12.01
CA THR A 156 -9.97 17.79 11.90
C THR A 156 -11.23 18.63 12.10
N ARG A 157 -12.35 18.27 11.46
CA ARG A 157 -13.63 18.96 11.64
C ARG A 157 -14.10 18.92 13.08
N LYS A 158 -14.05 17.78 13.73
CA LYS A 158 -14.42 17.58 15.14
C LYS A 158 -13.59 18.45 16.08
N ARG A 159 -12.26 18.56 15.82
CA ARG A 159 -11.35 19.42 16.58
C ARG A 159 -11.68 20.91 16.38
N VAL A 160 -11.92 21.32 15.14
CA VAL A 160 -12.30 22.69 14.80
C VAL A 160 -13.65 23.07 15.45
N ASP A 161 -14.66 22.19 15.42
CA ASP A 161 -15.95 22.43 16.04
C ASP A 161 -15.83 22.56 17.58
N ARG A 162 -15.00 21.73 18.21
CA ARG A 162 -14.70 21.85 19.65
C ARG A 162 -13.99 23.17 19.99
N ALA A 163 -13.00 23.56 19.17
CA ALA A 163 -12.29 24.83 19.38
C ALA A 163 -13.24 26.03 19.21
N LYS A 164 -14.14 26.02 18.21
CA LYS A 164 -15.20 27.04 18.06
C LYS A 164 -16.06 27.14 19.31
N GLY A 165 -16.54 26.00 19.82
CA GLY A 165 -17.34 25.95 21.04
C GLY A 165 -16.64 26.59 22.24
N LEU A 166 -15.34 26.34 22.43
CA LEU A 166 -14.53 26.96 23.48
C LEU A 166 -14.37 28.47 23.30
N LEU A 167 -14.13 28.93 22.07
CA LEU A 167 -14.02 30.37 21.76
C LEU A 167 -15.36 31.09 21.99
N MET A 168 -16.48 30.48 21.64
CA MET A 168 -17.81 31.00 21.89
C MET A 168 -18.10 31.08 23.40
N GLU A 169 -17.84 29.99 24.15
CA GLU A 169 -18.10 29.91 25.59
C GLU A 169 -17.22 30.86 26.43
N LYS A 170 -15.91 30.93 26.08
CA LYS A 170 -14.92 31.63 26.92
C LYS A 170 -14.63 33.06 26.48
N MET A 171 -14.82 33.37 25.20
CA MET A 171 -14.52 34.67 24.60
C MET A 171 -15.75 35.43 24.10
N GLY A 172 -16.96 34.85 24.24
CA GLY A 172 -18.21 35.50 23.83
C GLY A 172 -18.36 35.70 22.32
N GLN A 173 -17.58 34.99 21.52
CA GLN A 173 -17.61 35.11 20.05
C GLN A 173 -18.84 34.39 19.48
N SER A 174 -19.38 34.91 18.39
CA SER A 174 -20.32 34.15 17.57
C SER A 174 -19.61 33.05 16.78
N GLU A 175 -20.33 32.02 16.34
CA GLU A 175 -19.76 30.92 15.57
C GLU A 175 -18.99 31.40 14.31
N PRO A 176 -19.51 32.34 13.51
CA PRO A 176 -18.79 32.89 12.36
C PRO A 176 -17.51 33.63 12.73
N GLU A 177 -17.47 34.29 13.89
CA GLU A 177 -16.29 34.99 14.40
C GLU A 177 -15.22 34.01 14.87
N ALA A 178 -15.62 33.00 15.64
CA ALA A 178 -14.73 31.92 16.07
C ALA A 178 -14.09 31.18 14.90
N PHE A 179 -14.88 30.85 13.87
CA PHE A 179 -14.34 30.19 12.67
C PHE A 179 -13.37 31.11 11.91
N ARG A 180 -13.70 32.38 11.69
CA ARG A 180 -12.80 33.34 11.05
C ARG A 180 -11.51 33.55 11.83
N TRP A 181 -11.59 33.57 13.16
CA TRP A 181 -10.41 33.67 14.01
C TRP A 181 -9.47 32.48 13.83
N LEU A 182 -9.99 31.24 13.85
CA LEU A 182 -9.22 30.02 13.59
C LEU A 182 -8.56 30.07 12.21
N GLN A 183 -9.32 30.41 11.19
CA GLN A 183 -8.83 30.50 9.81
C GLN A 183 -7.73 31.57 9.65
N LYS A 184 -7.94 32.76 10.19
CA LYS A 184 -6.95 33.86 10.13
C LYS A 184 -5.68 33.50 10.88
N THR A 185 -5.80 32.81 12.03
CA THR A 185 -4.66 32.37 12.83
C THR A 185 -3.85 31.28 12.11
N SER A 186 -4.54 30.32 11.47
CA SER A 186 -3.93 29.30 10.62
C SER A 186 -3.10 29.95 9.49
N MET A 187 -3.68 30.87 8.74
CA MET A 187 -2.98 31.58 7.65
C MET A 187 -1.78 32.41 8.15
N ASN A 188 -1.97 33.18 9.21
CA ASN A 188 -0.94 34.10 9.72
C ASN A 188 0.26 33.36 10.33
N ARG A 189 0.01 32.21 10.93
CA ARG A 189 1.06 31.41 11.59
C ARG A 189 1.59 30.27 10.72
N ARG A 190 1.03 30.08 9.51
CA ARG A 190 1.33 28.96 8.60
C ARG A 190 1.14 27.59 9.27
N LEU A 191 0.11 27.48 10.08
CA LEU A 191 -0.33 26.26 10.74
C LEU A 191 -1.58 25.70 10.03
N THR A 192 -1.82 24.42 10.18
CA THR A 192 -3.08 23.79 9.73
C THR A 192 -4.24 24.21 10.65
N MET A 193 -5.46 24.12 10.16
CA MET A 193 -6.66 24.36 10.98
C MET A 193 -6.72 23.44 12.20
N ARG A 194 -6.21 22.20 12.07
CA ARG A 194 -6.13 21.23 13.16
C ARG A 194 -5.18 21.68 14.26
N GLU A 195 -3.95 22.08 13.90
CA GLU A 195 -2.95 22.57 14.86
C GLU A 195 -3.44 23.80 15.64
N VAL A 196 -4.12 24.72 14.95
CA VAL A 196 -4.71 25.89 15.63
C VAL A 196 -5.86 25.47 16.55
N ALA A 197 -6.72 24.53 16.13
CA ALA A 197 -7.80 24.03 16.94
C ALA A 197 -7.29 23.29 18.19
N ASP A 198 -6.26 22.46 18.04
CA ASP A 198 -5.63 21.74 19.14
C ASP A 198 -4.99 22.71 20.15
N ALA A 199 -4.30 23.75 19.69
CA ALA A 199 -3.75 24.79 20.55
C ALA A 199 -4.85 25.54 21.36
N VAL A 200 -5.99 25.83 20.73
CA VAL A 200 -7.15 26.44 21.41
C VAL A 200 -7.72 25.47 22.46
N ILE A 201 -7.88 24.20 22.14
CA ILE A 201 -8.39 23.18 23.05
C ILE A 201 -7.49 23.06 24.29
N GLU A 202 -6.17 23.04 24.09
CA GLU A 202 -5.20 22.96 25.18
C GLU A 202 -5.20 24.22 26.04
N GLN A 203 -5.07 25.41 25.43
CA GLN A 203 -4.88 26.66 26.17
C GLN A 203 -6.16 27.20 26.79
N VAL A 204 -7.29 27.08 26.09
CA VAL A 204 -8.59 27.60 26.53
C VAL A 204 -9.36 26.56 27.34
N GLY A 205 -9.18 25.25 26.99
CA GLY A 205 -9.82 24.14 27.69
C GLY A 205 -9.20 23.82 29.06
N ALA A 206 -7.88 24.00 29.23
CA ALA A 206 -7.14 23.69 30.47
C ALA A 206 -7.42 24.68 31.63
N LYS A 207 -8.02 25.83 31.39
CA LYS A 207 -8.34 26.83 32.44
C LYS A 207 -9.47 26.44 33.41
N LYS A 208 -9.87 25.16 33.48
CA LYS A 208 -10.92 24.66 34.39
C LYS A 208 -10.40 23.87 35.62
N SER A 209 -9.09 23.82 35.88
CA SER A 209 -8.56 23.05 37.03
C SER A 209 -7.89 23.91 38.11
N GLY A 210 -8.40 25.13 38.34
CA GLY A 210 -7.84 26.00 39.38
C GLY A 210 -8.86 27.02 39.89
N SER A 211 -9.85 26.57 40.64
CA SER A 211 -10.62 27.35 41.62
C SER A 211 -11.32 26.39 42.55
#